data_1083f3a0071cfccc92ee5a25a667a3e2
#
_entry.id   1083f3a0071cfccc92ee5a25a667a3e2
#
_cell.length_a   1.000
_cell.length_b   1.000
_cell.length_c   1.000
_cell.angle_alpha   90.00
_cell.angle_beta   90.00
_cell.angle_gamma   90.00
#
_symmetry.space_group_name_H-M   'P 1'
#
loop_
_entity.id
_entity.type
_entity.pdbx_description
1 polymer ?
#
loop_
_entity_poly.entity_id
_entity_poly.type
_entity_poly.pdbx_seq_one_letter_code
_entity_poly.pdbx_strand_id
1 'polypeptide(L)'
;MLFFASCASEYHIQGSSSVPRLDGKMLFVKVPQGGEMMNVDSAEVVHGYFRMKGEIDTSMIASLYMDDQSIMPLVIERGEIEIQIDNARIMVKGTPLNEKLYDFITKKSLLDDQAYEVERMESRMIMDGKSMDIIEQEINSERDKISNEMENLVKTFIQENYENVLGPGIFLMLCNGFPYPLMTPLLEELVNGAPDCFKNHNLIKEYVEVARANMEKMNER
;
A
#
# COMPACT_ATOMS: atom_id res chain seq x y z
N MET A 1 -23.43 3.16 40.74
CA MET A 1 -22.92 3.99 39.63
C MET A 1 -21.70 3.26 39.05
N LEU A 2 -21.89 2.53 37.95
CA LEU A 2 -20.81 1.85 37.25
C LEU A 2 -20.17 2.88 36.32
N PHE A 3 -18.96 3.30 36.61
CA PHE A 3 -18.12 4.06 35.68
C PHE A 3 -17.62 3.09 34.61
N PHE A 4 -18.21 3.13 33.43
CA PHE A 4 -17.56 2.60 32.24
C PHE A 4 -16.39 3.53 31.93
N ALA A 5 -15.20 3.16 32.38
CA ALA A 5 -13.97 3.72 31.81
C ALA A 5 -13.94 3.26 30.35
N SER A 6 -14.35 4.11 29.43
CA SER A 6 -13.98 3.97 28.03
C SER A 6 -12.46 4.05 27.99
N CYS A 7 -11.78 2.92 27.84
CA CYS A 7 -10.38 2.91 27.49
C CYS A 7 -10.30 3.44 26.06
N ALA A 8 -10.13 4.75 25.91
CA ALA A 8 -9.74 5.32 24.64
C ALA A 8 -8.46 4.59 24.17
N SER A 9 -8.50 4.03 22.99
CA SER A 9 -7.32 3.40 22.39
C SER A 9 -6.42 4.50 21.88
N GLU A 10 -5.18 4.57 22.38
CA GLU A 10 -4.19 5.56 21.92
C GLU A 10 -3.19 4.93 20.97
N TYR A 11 -2.76 5.70 19.96
CA TYR A 11 -1.57 5.43 19.15
C TYR A 11 -0.45 6.37 19.55
N HIS A 12 0.77 5.87 19.50
CA HIS A 12 1.97 6.66 19.69
C HIS A 12 2.92 6.39 18.52
N ILE A 13 3.22 7.43 17.76
CA ILE A 13 4.21 7.36 16.68
C ILE A 13 5.51 7.93 17.19
N GLN A 14 6.58 7.15 17.10
CA GLN A 14 7.96 7.60 17.34
C GLN A 14 8.76 7.42 16.07
N GLY A 15 9.19 8.54 15.49
CA GLY A 15 9.93 8.52 14.24
C GLY A 15 11.37 9.00 14.40
N SER A 16 12.26 8.40 13.62
CA SER A 16 13.64 8.85 13.44
C SER A 16 13.98 8.95 11.97
N SER A 17 14.76 9.96 11.62
CA SER A 17 15.25 10.18 10.25
C SER A 17 16.73 10.51 10.23
N SER A 18 17.48 9.84 9.36
CA SER A 18 18.85 10.21 9.01
C SER A 18 18.94 11.08 7.75
N VAL A 19 17.79 11.48 7.18
CA VAL A 19 17.69 12.30 5.98
C VAL A 19 17.74 13.78 6.34
N PRO A 20 18.83 14.51 6.08
CA PRO A 20 19.02 15.87 6.55
C PRO A 20 17.94 16.87 6.09
N ARG A 21 17.36 16.64 4.90
CA ARG A 21 16.30 17.50 4.35
C ARG A 21 14.98 17.45 5.12
N LEU A 22 14.80 16.48 6.00
CA LEU A 22 13.60 16.34 6.83
C LEU A 22 13.72 17.17 8.13
N ASP A 23 14.93 17.51 8.58
CA ASP A 23 15.10 18.28 9.81
C ASP A 23 14.52 19.68 9.68
N GLY A 24 13.75 20.12 10.67
CA GLY A 24 12.97 21.38 10.64
C GLY A 24 11.71 21.33 9.75
N LYS A 25 11.34 20.18 9.19
CA LYS A 25 10.12 20.03 8.37
C LYS A 25 8.95 19.52 9.19
N MET A 26 7.76 20.00 8.83
CA MET A 26 6.50 19.45 9.35
C MET A 26 6.15 18.16 8.59
N LEU A 27 5.89 17.09 9.33
CA LEU A 27 5.30 15.87 8.83
C LEU A 27 3.84 15.80 9.23
N PHE A 28 3.02 15.26 8.33
CA PHE A 28 1.58 15.14 8.51
C PHE A 28 1.15 13.69 8.30
N VAL A 29 0.35 13.17 9.20
CA VAL A 29 -0.34 11.88 8.99
C VAL A 29 -1.71 12.18 8.42
N LYS A 30 -1.96 11.69 7.20
CA LYS A 30 -3.22 11.93 6.49
C LYS A 30 -3.93 10.61 6.20
N VAL A 31 -5.26 10.62 6.29
CA VAL A 31 -6.15 9.49 5.95
C VAL A 31 -7.07 9.88 4.79
N PRO A 32 -7.41 8.95 3.89
CA PRO A 32 -8.40 9.21 2.85
C PRO A 32 -9.81 9.26 3.46
N GLN A 33 -10.53 10.36 3.22
CA GLN A 33 -11.91 10.55 3.66
C GLN A 33 -12.69 11.39 2.64
N GLY A 34 -13.79 10.86 2.12
CA GLY A 34 -14.64 11.60 1.21
C GLY A 34 -13.98 12.02 -0.11
N GLY A 35 -12.96 11.30 -0.57
CA GLY A 35 -12.17 11.63 -1.77
C GLY A 35 -11.02 12.61 -1.55
N GLU A 36 -10.84 13.10 -0.33
CA GLU A 36 -9.75 14.00 0.05
C GLU A 36 -8.84 13.36 1.12
N MET A 37 -7.63 13.91 1.26
CA MET A 37 -6.69 13.49 2.31
C MET A 37 -6.83 14.41 3.53
N MET A 38 -7.43 13.88 4.60
CA MET A 38 -7.65 14.57 5.86
C MET A 38 -6.43 14.44 6.77
N ASN A 39 -5.96 15.57 7.31
CA ASN A 39 -4.89 15.58 8.31
C ASN A 39 -5.42 15.09 9.66
N VAL A 40 -4.79 14.06 10.21
CA VAL A 40 -5.13 13.46 11.51
C VAL A 40 -4.17 13.94 12.59
N ASP A 41 -2.88 14.03 12.27
CA ASP A 41 -1.84 14.42 13.21
C ASP A 41 -0.64 15.05 12.47
N SER A 42 0.20 15.78 13.21
CA SER A 42 1.40 16.39 12.64
C SER A 42 2.48 16.61 13.69
N ALA A 43 3.74 16.58 13.26
CA ALA A 43 4.89 16.92 14.10
C ALA A 43 6.03 17.51 13.29
N GLU A 44 6.80 18.40 13.91
CA GLU A 44 8.06 18.87 13.36
C GLU A 44 9.17 17.84 13.61
N VAL A 45 10.04 17.64 12.63
CA VAL A 45 11.26 16.86 12.78
C VAL A 45 12.33 17.73 13.45
N VAL A 46 12.75 17.37 14.65
CA VAL A 46 13.76 18.10 15.42
C VAL A 46 14.94 17.19 15.70
N HIS A 47 16.10 17.55 15.19
CA HIS A 47 17.33 16.73 15.29
C HIS A 47 17.15 15.31 14.81
N GLY A 48 16.37 15.14 13.72
CA GLY A 48 16.08 13.84 13.14
C GLY A 48 15.01 13.00 13.87
N TYR A 49 14.31 13.56 14.86
CA TYR A 49 13.25 12.86 15.59
C TYR A 49 11.91 13.59 15.50
N PHE A 50 10.82 12.81 15.53
CA PHE A 50 9.47 13.33 15.63
C PHE A 50 8.56 12.39 16.43
N ARG A 51 7.50 12.94 17.01
CA ARG A 51 6.52 12.17 17.81
C ARG A 51 5.13 12.70 17.55
N MET A 52 4.19 11.77 17.45
CA MET A 52 2.76 12.05 17.34
C MET A 52 2.00 11.12 18.27
N LYS A 53 0.88 11.55 18.79
CA LYS A 53 0.00 10.69 19.59
C LYS A 53 -1.44 11.18 19.50
N GLY A 54 -2.37 10.25 19.55
CA GLY A 54 -3.79 10.58 19.54
C GLY A 54 -4.65 9.40 19.94
N GLU A 55 -5.93 9.68 20.01
CA GLU A 55 -6.96 8.66 20.25
C GLU A 55 -7.47 8.08 18.94
N ILE A 56 -7.81 6.81 18.95
CA ILE A 56 -8.32 6.09 17.79
C ILE A 56 -9.41 5.11 18.21
N ASP A 57 -10.53 5.12 17.51
CA ASP A 57 -11.63 4.18 17.71
C ASP A 57 -11.41 2.89 16.91
N THR A 58 -10.93 3.01 15.67
CA THR A 58 -10.68 1.90 14.75
C THR A 58 -9.39 2.14 13.99
N SER A 59 -8.67 1.06 13.65
CA SER A 59 -7.47 1.15 12.82
C SER A 59 -7.79 1.76 11.45
N MET A 60 -6.89 2.59 10.92
CA MET A 60 -7.05 3.29 9.64
C MET A 60 -5.76 3.22 8.82
N ILE A 61 -5.91 3.00 7.51
CA ILE A 61 -4.79 3.24 6.59
C ILE A 61 -4.56 4.74 6.47
N ALA A 62 -3.32 5.12 6.61
CA ALA A 62 -2.85 6.49 6.52
C ALA A 62 -1.60 6.58 5.65
N SER A 63 -1.19 7.78 5.34
CA SER A 63 0.12 8.07 4.75
C SER A 63 0.80 9.20 5.48
N LEU A 64 2.11 9.07 5.65
CA LEU A 64 2.96 10.16 6.14
C LEU A 64 3.29 11.08 4.96
N TYR A 65 3.09 12.37 5.16
CA TYR A 65 3.33 13.42 4.19
C TYR A 65 4.39 14.41 4.69
N MET A 66 5.15 14.93 3.76
CA MET A 66 5.93 16.17 3.92
C MET A 66 5.48 17.12 2.82
N ASP A 67 5.04 18.30 3.21
CA ASP A 67 4.37 19.23 2.30
C ASP A 67 3.17 18.54 1.61
N ASP A 68 3.10 18.50 0.29
CA ASP A 68 2.06 17.82 -0.48
C ASP A 68 2.49 16.44 -1.02
N GLN A 69 3.67 15.95 -0.61
CA GLN A 69 4.21 14.68 -1.07
C GLN A 69 4.01 13.58 -0.03
N SER A 70 3.40 12.47 -0.46
CA SER A 70 3.36 11.25 0.35
C SER A 70 4.76 10.63 0.41
N ILE A 71 5.22 10.39 1.63
CA ILE A 71 6.52 9.74 1.90
C ILE A 71 6.33 8.22 1.97
N MET A 72 5.30 7.76 2.69
CA MET A 72 5.12 6.36 2.98
C MET A 72 3.71 6.06 3.51
N PRO A 73 3.15 4.86 3.22
CA PRO A 73 1.93 4.41 3.88
C PRO A 73 2.23 3.90 5.30
N LEU A 74 1.23 3.95 6.17
CA LEU A 74 1.24 3.33 7.50
C LEU A 74 -0.19 3.00 7.93
N VAL A 75 -0.31 2.23 9.00
CA VAL A 75 -1.60 2.03 9.68
C VAL A 75 -1.56 2.77 11.00
N ILE A 76 -2.54 3.66 11.22
CA ILE A 76 -2.81 4.17 12.56
C ILE A 76 -3.59 3.08 13.29
N GLU A 77 -2.98 2.48 14.29
CA GLU A 77 -3.56 1.45 15.15
C GLU A 77 -3.08 1.64 16.60
N ARG A 78 -3.78 1.05 17.54
CA ARG A 78 -3.40 1.15 18.96
C ARG A 78 -2.01 0.60 19.22
N GLY A 79 -1.20 1.36 19.94
CA GLY A 79 0.13 0.94 20.40
C GLY A 79 1.25 1.87 19.97
N GLU A 80 2.47 1.38 20.10
CA GLU A 80 3.69 2.10 19.74
C GLU A 80 4.07 1.80 18.30
N ILE A 81 4.06 2.81 17.45
CA ILE A 81 4.43 2.75 16.03
C ILE A 81 5.81 3.38 15.88
N GLU A 82 6.79 2.57 15.52
CA GLU A 82 8.15 3.04 15.29
C GLU A 82 8.41 3.25 13.80
N ILE A 83 8.82 4.46 13.41
CA ILE A 83 9.14 4.84 12.04
C ILE A 83 10.63 5.14 11.92
N GLN A 84 11.30 4.52 10.94
CA GLN A 84 12.67 4.84 10.57
C GLN A 84 12.72 5.24 9.10
N ILE A 85 13.28 6.44 8.84
CA ILE A 85 13.43 6.99 7.49
C ILE A 85 14.92 7.22 7.24
N ASP A 86 15.50 6.46 6.31
CA ASP A 86 16.85 6.71 5.82
C ASP A 86 16.86 6.88 4.29
N ASN A 87 18.03 7.15 3.72
CA ASN A 87 18.17 7.36 2.27
C ASN A 87 17.97 6.08 1.44
N ALA A 88 18.07 4.91 2.04
CA ALA A 88 17.99 3.63 1.36
C ALA A 88 16.62 2.96 1.54
N ARG A 89 15.99 3.17 2.69
CA ARG A 89 14.75 2.48 3.03
C ARG A 89 13.93 3.23 4.09
N ILE A 90 12.65 2.89 4.09
CA ILE A 90 11.71 3.31 5.13
C ILE A 90 11.19 2.04 5.81
N MET A 91 11.12 2.04 7.13
CA MET A 91 10.59 0.94 7.92
C MET A 91 9.58 1.44 8.95
N VAL A 92 8.49 0.68 9.11
CA VAL A 92 7.55 0.85 10.21
C VAL A 92 7.37 -0.49 10.91
N LYS A 93 7.35 -0.47 12.23
CA LYS A 93 7.22 -1.65 13.08
C LYS A 93 6.55 -1.29 14.41
N GLY A 94 6.43 -2.28 15.29
CA GLY A 94 5.94 -2.12 16.67
C GLY A 94 4.44 -2.39 16.83
N THR A 95 3.70 -2.50 15.72
CA THR A 95 2.28 -2.86 15.75
C THR A 95 1.93 -3.89 14.67
N PRO A 96 0.96 -4.79 14.90
CA PRO A 96 0.73 -5.95 14.05
C PRO A 96 0.37 -5.64 12.59
N LEU A 97 -0.46 -4.60 12.35
CA LEU A 97 -0.86 -4.27 10.97
C LEU A 97 0.27 -3.54 10.23
N ASN A 98 1.06 -2.71 10.91
CA ASN A 98 2.24 -2.10 10.31
C ASN A 98 3.31 -3.14 9.97
N GLU A 99 3.55 -4.14 10.82
CA GLU A 99 4.49 -5.23 10.53
C GLU A 99 4.06 -6.03 9.30
N LYS A 100 2.76 -6.38 9.19
CA LYS A 100 2.20 -7.05 8.01
C LYS A 100 2.33 -6.19 6.74
N LEU A 101 2.01 -4.91 6.84
CA LEU A 101 2.11 -3.98 5.70
C LEU A 101 3.55 -3.89 5.20
N TYR A 102 4.52 -3.76 6.09
CA TYR A 102 5.92 -3.61 5.72
C TYR A 102 6.59 -4.91 5.28
N ASP A 103 6.14 -6.07 5.74
CA ASP A 103 6.52 -7.36 5.16
C ASP A 103 6.03 -7.47 3.70
N PHE A 104 4.78 -7.08 3.44
CA PHE A 104 4.22 -7.03 2.09
C PHE A 104 4.99 -6.04 1.19
N ILE A 105 5.22 -4.80 1.65
CA ILE A 105 5.97 -3.78 0.90
C ILE A 105 7.38 -4.28 0.57
N THR A 106 8.05 -4.93 1.52
CA THR A 106 9.40 -5.48 1.32
C THR A 106 9.40 -6.58 0.25
N LYS A 107 8.46 -7.51 0.31
CA LYS A 107 8.33 -8.57 -0.70
C LYS A 107 7.99 -8.01 -2.08
N LYS A 108 7.09 -7.01 -2.13
CA LYS A 108 6.76 -6.32 -3.37
C LYS A 108 7.98 -5.61 -3.97
N SER A 109 8.75 -4.89 -3.17
CA SER A 109 9.97 -4.20 -3.62
C SER A 109 10.99 -5.16 -4.20
N LEU A 110 11.16 -6.36 -3.62
CA LEU A 110 12.05 -7.38 -4.18
C LEU A 110 11.61 -7.85 -5.58
N LEU A 111 10.30 -7.98 -5.81
CA LEU A 111 9.77 -8.33 -7.14
C LEU A 111 9.90 -7.16 -8.13
N ASP A 112 9.70 -5.92 -7.68
CA ASP A 112 9.93 -4.73 -8.50
C ASP A 112 11.42 -4.63 -8.92
N ASP A 113 12.36 -4.90 -8.01
CA ASP A 113 13.80 -4.94 -8.29
C ASP A 113 14.15 -6.05 -9.30
N GLN A 114 13.53 -7.23 -9.18
CA GLN A 114 13.71 -8.32 -10.14
C GLN A 114 13.18 -7.94 -11.52
N ALA A 115 12.02 -7.29 -11.62
CA ALA A 115 11.47 -6.81 -12.89
C ALA A 115 12.42 -5.80 -13.56
N TYR A 116 13.00 -4.89 -12.78
CA TYR A 116 14.01 -3.95 -13.28
C TYR A 116 15.29 -4.66 -13.78
N GLU A 117 15.76 -5.71 -13.09
CA GLU A 117 16.91 -6.48 -13.54
C GLU A 117 16.63 -7.25 -14.85
N VAL A 118 15.39 -7.68 -15.10
CA VAL A 118 15.01 -8.30 -16.39
C VAL A 118 15.14 -7.30 -17.54
N GLU A 119 14.75 -6.03 -17.35
CA GLU A 119 14.96 -4.98 -18.38
C GLU A 119 16.44 -4.75 -18.67
N ARG A 120 17.28 -4.78 -17.63
CA ARG A 120 18.75 -4.68 -17.80
C ARG A 120 19.34 -5.91 -18.48
N MET A 121 18.78 -7.10 -18.20
CA MET A 121 19.18 -8.34 -18.86
C MET A 121 18.88 -8.29 -20.35
N GLU A 122 17.70 -7.83 -20.75
CA GLU A 122 17.32 -7.63 -22.16
C GLU A 122 18.32 -6.74 -22.89
N SER A 123 18.67 -5.60 -22.30
CA SER A 123 19.65 -4.67 -22.86
C SER A 123 21.04 -5.30 -23.05
N ARG A 124 21.50 -6.10 -22.08
CA ARG A 124 22.79 -6.82 -22.17
C ARG A 124 22.77 -7.87 -23.29
N MET A 125 21.69 -8.66 -23.38
CA MET A 125 21.55 -9.70 -24.42
C MET A 125 21.58 -9.12 -25.82
N ILE A 126 20.96 -7.94 -26.04
CA ILE A 126 21.02 -7.21 -27.30
C ILE A 126 22.47 -6.80 -27.61
N MET A 127 23.20 -6.24 -26.63
CA MET A 127 24.58 -5.83 -26.79
C MET A 127 25.53 -7.01 -27.07
N ASP A 128 25.24 -8.18 -26.50
CA ASP A 128 25.99 -9.43 -26.70
C ASP A 128 25.68 -10.08 -28.06
N GLY A 129 24.77 -9.51 -28.85
CA GLY A 129 24.43 -9.99 -30.20
C GLY A 129 23.62 -11.29 -30.22
N LYS A 130 22.88 -11.60 -29.14
CA LYS A 130 21.94 -12.74 -29.16
C LYS A 130 20.84 -12.50 -30.19
N SER A 131 20.29 -13.57 -30.77
CA SER A 131 19.15 -13.45 -31.68
C SER A 131 17.89 -12.98 -30.93
N MET A 132 17.05 -12.19 -31.62
CA MET A 132 15.83 -11.64 -31.00
C MET A 132 14.89 -12.74 -30.50
N ASP A 133 14.78 -13.86 -31.22
CA ASP A 133 13.92 -14.98 -30.80
C ASP A 133 14.34 -15.56 -29.44
N ILE A 134 15.64 -15.67 -29.17
CA ILE A 134 16.18 -16.14 -27.88
C ILE A 134 15.89 -15.08 -26.79
N ILE A 135 16.12 -13.79 -27.11
CA ILE A 135 15.88 -12.69 -26.19
C ILE A 135 14.41 -12.66 -25.77
N GLU A 136 13.50 -12.67 -26.73
CA GLU A 136 12.05 -12.65 -26.47
C GLU A 136 11.61 -13.84 -25.62
N GLN A 137 12.10 -15.04 -25.92
CA GLN A 137 11.75 -16.24 -25.16
C GLN A 137 12.23 -16.16 -23.70
N GLU A 138 13.52 -15.81 -23.47
CA GLU A 138 14.09 -15.74 -22.12
C GLU A 138 13.45 -14.61 -21.32
N ILE A 139 13.30 -13.42 -21.91
CA ILE A 139 12.76 -12.24 -21.23
C ILE A 139 11.27 -12.40 -20.92
N ASN A 140 10.46 -12.90 -21.84
CA ASN A 140 9.04 -13.14 -21.58
C ASN A 140 8.84 -14.19 -20.49
N SER A 141 9.64 -15.25 -20.47
CA SER A 141 9.58 -16.27 -19.41
C SER A 141 9.84 -15.69 -18.02
N GLU A 142 10.87 -14.81 -17.88
CA GLU A 142 11.16 -14.16 -16.60
C GLU A 142 10.10 -13.12 -16.22
N ARG A 143 9.59 -12.33 -17.19
CA ARG A 143 8.50 -11.38 -16.97
C ARG A 143 7.23 -12.07 -16.49
N ASP A 144 6.84 -13.17 -17.14
CA ASP A 144 5.65 -13.94 -16.77
C ASP A 144 5.77 -14.52 -15.35
N LYS A 145 6.96 -15.04 -15.00
CA LYS A 145 7.24 -15.55 -13.66
C LYS A 145 7.07 -14.47 -12.59
N ILE A 146 7.72 -13.30 -12.77
CA ILE A 146 7.64 -12.19 -11.82
C ILE A 146 6.21 -11.66 -11.73
N SER A 147 5.51 -11.54 -12.86
CA SER A 147 4.10 -11.11 -12.90
C SER A 147 3.19 -12.05 -12.10
N ASN A 148 3.35 -13.36 -12.27
CA ASN A 148 2.60 -14.37 -11.52
C ASN A 148 2.92 -14.32 -10.01
N GLU A 149 4.19 -14.14 -9.64
CA GLU A 149 4.60 -14.00 -8.24
C GLU A 149 4.02 -12.73 -7.62
N MET A 150 4.02 -11.61 -8.33
CA MET A 150 3.42 -10.35 -7.90
C MET A 150 1.89 -10.49 -7.71
N GLU A 151 1.21 -11.08 -8.69
CA GLU A 151 -0.24 -11.33 -8.60
C GLU A 151 -0.57 -12.21 -7.39
N ASN A 152 0.16 -13.29 -7.19
CA ASN A 152 -0.02 -14.19 -6.05
C ASN A 152 0.26 -13.48 -4.72
N LEU A 153 1.31 -12.65 -4.64
CA LEU A 153 1.63 -11.87 -3.44
C LEU A 153 0.47 -10.93 -3.07
N VAL A 154 -0.01 -10.15 -4.03
CA VAL A 154 -1.11 -9.17 -3.82
C VAL A 154 -2.40 -9.89 -3.46
N LYS A 155 -2.76 -10.96 -4.19
CA LYS A 155 -3.94 -11.77 -3.97
C LYS A 155 -3.96 -12.37 -2.57
N THR A 156 -2.87 -13.06 -2.19
CA THR A 156 -2.74 -13.69 -0.88
C THR A 156 -2.84 -12.66 0.24
N PHE A 157 -2.13 -11.53 0.10
CA PHE A 157 -2.17 -10.48 1.10
C PHE A 157 -3.57 -9.91 1.32
N ILE A 158 -4.31 -9.62 0.25
CA ILE A 158 -5.69 -9.11 0.35
C ILE A 158 -6.59 -10.16 1.00
N GLN A 159 -6.48 -11.43 0.60
CA GLN A 159 -7.28 -12.52 1.14
C GLN A 159 -7.06 -12.74 2.64
N GLU A 160 -5.81 -12.69 3.10
CA GLU A 160 -5.45 -12.82 4.52
C GLU A 160 -5.87 -11.62 5.37
N ASN A 161 -6.23 -10.50 4.74
CA ASN A 161 -6.55 -9.25 5.39
C ASN A 161 -7.96 -8.70 5.06
N TYR A 162 -8.86 -9.52 4.54
CA TYR A 162 -10.22 -9.09 4.22
C TYR A 162 -10.98 -8.43 5.38
N GLU A 163 -10.71 -8.88 6.61
CA GLU A 163 -11.44 -8.46 7.82
C GLU A 163 -10.78 -7.27 8.56
N ASN A 164 -9.68 -6.74 8.02
CA ASN A 164 -9.00 -5.56 8.57
C ASN A 164 -8.74 -4.52 7.49
N VAL A 165 -8.21 -3.36 7.88
CA VAL A 165 -8.03 -2.21 6.98
C VAL A 165 -7.04 -2.44 5.85
N LEU A 166 -6.14 -3.43 5.96
CA LEU A 166 -5.12 -3.70 4.94
C LEU A 166 -5.72 -4.30 3.67
N GLY A 167 -6.69 -5.22 3.79
CA GLY A 167 -7.34 -5.83 2.63
C GLY A 167 -8.02 -4.81 1.73
N PRO A 168 -8.99 -4.03 2.22
CA PRO A 168 -9.61 -2.95 1.46
C PRO A 168 -8.60 -1.92 0.96
N GLY A 169 -7.62 -1.56 1.78
CA GLY A 169 -6.61 -0.56 1.43
C GLY A 169 -5.74 -0.98 0.27
N ILE A 170 -5.16 -2.18 0.29
CA ILE A 170 -4.33 -2.68 -0.81
C ILE A 170 -5.17 -2.95 -2.06
N PHE A 171 -6.41 -3.44 -1.91
CA PHE A 171 -7.34 -3.57 -3.03
C PHE A 171 -7.56 -2.24 -3.76
N LEU A 172 -7.84 -1.17 -3.02
CA LEU A 172 -8.04 0.16 -3.61
C LEU A 172 -6.75 0.74 -4.21
N MET A 173 -5.59 0.47 -3.61
CA MET A 173 -4.31 0.83 -4.21
C MET A 173 -4.08 0.12 -5.55
N LEU A 174 -4.43 -1.17 -5.65
CA LEU A 174 -4.39 -1.92 -6.91
C LEU A 174 -5.34 -1.30 -7.94
N CYS A 175 -6.56 -0.96 -7.53
CA CYS A 175 -7.57 -0.33 -8.38
C CYS A 175 -7.14 1.03 -8.93
N ASN A 176 -6.43 1.82 -8.14
CA ASN A 176 -5.90 3.14 -8.54
C ASN A 176 -4.78 3.07 -9.58
N GLY A 177 -4.24 1.88 -9.85
CA GLY A 177 -3.28 1.64 -10.94
C GLY A 177 -3.94 1.67 -12.34
N PHE A 178 -5.27 1.62 -12.43
CA PHE A 178 -5.98 1.69 -13.70
C PHE A 178 -6.41 3.13 -14.02
N PRO A 179 -6.43 3.51 -15.33
CA PRO A 179 -6.82 4.87 -15.75
C PRO A 179 -8.30 5.19 -15.47
N TYR A 180 -9.13 4.19 -15.29
CA TYR A 180 -10.52 4.27 -14.88
C TYR A 180 -10.95 2.94 -14.23
N PRO A 181 -12.03 2.92 -13.42
CA PRO A 181 -12.47 1.70 -12.76
C PRO A 181 -12.81 0.58 -13.74
N LEU A 182 -12.12 -0.56 -13.58
CA LEU A 182 -12.26 -1.78 -14.38
C LEU A 182 -12.35 -3.00 -13.47
N MET A 183 -13.06 -4.04 -13.90
CA MET A 183 -13.03 -5.37 -13.27
C MET A 183 -12.11 -6.29 -14.08
N THR A 184 -10.90 -6.53 -13.55
CA THR A 184 -9.99 -7.54 -14.10
C THR A 184 -10.33 -8.92 -13.54
N PRO A 185 -9.85 -10.02 -14.15
CA PRO A 185 -10.05 -11.37 -13.61
C PRO A 185 -9.60 -11.50 -12.14
N LEU A 186 -8.47 -10.90 -11.79
CA LEU A 186 -7.97 -10.86 -10.41
C LEU A 186 -8.93 -10.14 -9.45
N LEU A 187 -9.44 -8.96 -9.83
CA LEU A 187 -10.38 -8.21 -9.01
C LEU A 187 -11.71 -8.94 -8.84
N GLU A 188 -12.21 -9.59 -9.91
CA GLU A 188 -13.40 -10.43 -9.84
C GLU A 188 -13.19 -11.61 -8.89
N GLU A 189 -12.06 -12.30 -8.95
CA GLU A 189 -11.73 -13.39 -8.05
C GLU A 189 -11.68 -12.93 -6.60
N LEU A 190 -10.99 -11.83 -6.33
CA LEU A 190 -10.88 -11.25 -4.99
C LEU A 190 -12.24 -10.89 -4.41
N VAL A 191 -13.09 -10.20 -5.18
CA VAL A 191 -14.43 -9.79 -4.71
C VAL A 191 -15.35 -10.98 -4.53
N ASN A 192 -15.35 -11.94 -5.46
CA ASN A 192 -16.23 -13.12 -5.38
C ASN A 192 -15.88 -14.01 -4.19
N GLY A 193 -14.60 -14.18 -3.88
CA GLY A 193 -14.11 -14.96 -2.73
C GLY A 193 -14.17 -14.24 -1.38
N ALA A 194 -14.47 -12.94 -1.35
CA ALA A 194 -14.41 -12.13 -0.14
C ALA A 194 -15.61 -12.35 0.78
N PRO A 195 -15.46 -12.17 2.11
CA PRO A 195 -16.55 -12.13 3.06
C PRO A 195 -17.39 -10.86 2.92
N ASP A 196 -18.59 -10.87 3.52
CA ASP A 196 -19.55 -9.76 3.44
C ASP A 196 -18.99 -8.44 3.99
N CYS A 197 -18.16 -8.48 5.03
CA CYS A 197 -17.54 -7.29 5.58
C CYS A 197 -16.68 -6.55 4.55
N PHE A 198 -15.94 -7.27 3.72
CA PHE A 198 -15.14 -6.70 2.63
C PHE A 198 -16.03 -6.19 1.49
N LYS A 199 -16.99 -7.01 1.02
CA LYS A 199 -17.91 -6.64 -0.08
C LYS A 199 -18.75 -5.41 0.25
N ASN A 200 -19.16 -5.26 1.51
CA ASN A 200 -19.98 -4.14 1.99
C ASN A 200 -19.15 -2.93 2.45
N HIS A 201 -17.82 -2.99 2.35
CA HIS A 201 -16.99 -1.81 2.59
C HIS A 201 -17.32 -0.73 1.56
N ASN A 202 -17.68 0.47 2.00
CA ASN A 202 -18.24 1.52 1.14
C ASN A 202 -17.41 1.77 -0.12
N LEU A 203 -16.10 1.95 0.02
CA LEU A 203 -15.21 2.23 -1.12
C LEU A 203 -15.05 1.03 -2.08
N ILE A 204 -15.07 -0.20 -1.56
CA ILE A 204 -15.03 -1.40 -2.39
C ILE A 204 -16.31 -1.51 -3.22
N LYS A 205 -17.46 -1.36 -2.56
CA LYS A 205 -18.75 -1.43 -3.22
C LYS A 205 -18.90 -0.37 -4.31
N GLU A 206 -18.55 0.88 -4.00
CA GLU A 206 -18.57 1.98 -4.96
C GLU A 206 -17.67 1.70 -6.18
N TYR A 207 -16.43 1.26 -5.94
CA TYR A 207 -15.53 0.90 -7.03
C TYR A 207 -16.09 -0.21 -7.91
N VAL A 208 -16.58 -1.30 -7.33
CA VAL A 208 -17.13 -2.45 -8.06
C VAL A 208 -18.35 -2.08 -8.88
N GLU A 209 -19.26 -1.26 -8.33
CA GLU A 209 -20.43 -0.76 -9.04
C GLU A 209 -20.04 0.05 -10.29
N VAL A 210 -19.11 1.00 -10.13
CA VAL A 210 -18.63 1.84 -11.25
C VAL A 210 -17.86 1.01 -12.28
N ALA A 211 -17.00 0.10 -11.84
CA ALA A 211 -16.20 -0.74 -12.72
C ALA A 211 -17.08 -1.66 -13.58
N ARG A 212 -18.11 -2.28 -12.99
CA ARG A 212 -19.07 -3.12 -13.74
C ARG A 212 -19.87 -2.32 -14.75
N ALA A 213 -20.37 -1.14 -14.36
CA ALA A 213 -21.07 -0.25 -15.30
C ALA A 213 -20.18 0.20 -16.46
N ASN A 214 -18.88 0.40 -16.25
CA ASN A 214 -17.94 0.71 -17.32
C ASN A 214 -17.74 -0.48 -18.27
N MET A 215 -17.62 -1.70 -17.73
CA MET A 215 -17.48 -2.92 -18.54
C MET A 215 -18.72 -3.19 -19.43
N GLU A 216 -19.93 -2.99 -18.90
CA GLU A 216 -21.17 -3.10 -19.69
C GLU A 216 -21.16 -2.16 -20.88
N LYS A 217 -20.84 -0.86 -20.65
CA LYS A 217 -20.74 0.14 -21.73
C LYS A 217 -19.67 -0.16 -22.79
N MET A 218 -18.60 -0.88 -22.40
CA MET A 218 -17.55 -1.27 -23.35
C MET A 218 -17.97 -2.46 -24.22
N ASN A 219 -18.78 -3.38 -23.68
CA ASN A 219 -19.29 -4.54 -24.40
C ASN A 219 -20.46 -4.20 -25.37
N GLU A 220 -21.11 -3.06 -25.20
CA GLU A 220 -22.17 -2.56 -26.09
C GLU A 220 -21.65 -1.83 -27.35
N ARG A 221 -20.33 -1.63 -27.46
CA ARG A 221 -19.68 -0.96 -28.61
C ARG A 221 -19.02 -1.95 -29.56
#